data_0bd05f4d563443ffdd7a346bbe52aa55
#
_entry.id   0bd05f4d563443ffdd7a346bbe52aa55
#
_cell.length_a   1.000
_cell.length_b   1.000
_cell.length_c   1.000
_cell.angle_alpha   90.00
_cell.angle_beta   90.00
_cell.angle_gamma   90.00
#
_symmetry.space_group_name_H-M   'P 1'
#
loop_
_entity.id
_entity.type
_entity.pdbx_description
1 polymer ?
#
loop_
_entity_poly.entity_id
_entity_poly.type
_entity_poly.pdbx_seq_one_letter_code
_entity_poly.pdbx_strand_id
1 'polypeptide(L)'
;MSSSKFNLLCVAHPDDEVIFFGGLLQRRRTLPWTIVCMTDANADGDGRRRKLQFEKACRTLGAKDAQWWAFPDIYEKRLPVHDIVARLCEMPRPQSVFTHGIVGEYGHPHHQDVSFAVHTAFKDHPKVYSSAYNAFPDFSIQLTKKEFALKTKILTQVYGSETSRFLNLLPATSVEGYLQLDPHEVRAIYDYFAHRKPLKQSSLKAYAWLSSFLKSRRQQPRPF
;
A
#
# COMPACT_ATOMS: atom_id res chain seq x y z
N MET A 1 -29.24 6.22 -11.04
CA MET A 1 -28.60 6.83 -9.84
C MET A 1 -27.19 7.23 -10.25
N SER A 2 -26.85 8.52 -10.20
CA SER A 2 -25.48 8.98 -10.53
C SER A 2 -24.53 8.43 -9.46
N SER A 3 -23.69 7.47 -9.84
CA SER A 3 -22.60 6.97 -9.00
C SER A 3 -21.68 8.15 -8.68
N SER A 4 -21.62 8.56 -7.41
CA SER A 4 -20.72 9.64 -7.00
C SER A 4 -19.30 9.20 -7.28
N LYS A 5 -18.59 9.95 -8.15
CA LYS A 5 -17.18 9.68 -8.47
C LYS A 5 -16.34 9.77 -7.18
N PHE A 6 -15.49 8.79 -6.92
CA PHE A 6 -14.58 8.75 -5.78
C PHE A 6 -13.24 8.14 -6.18
N ASN A 7 -12.21 8.40 -5.39
CA ASN A 7 -10.94 7.70 -5.47
C ASN A 7 -10.87 6.61 -4.39
N LEU A 8 -10.28 5.47 -4.72
CA LEU A 8 -10.08 4.35 -3.82
C LEU A 8 -8.60 4.25 -3.44
N LEU A 9 -8.32 4.11 -2.16
CA LEU A 9 -7.01 3.72 -1.64
C LEU A 9 -7.17 2.42 -0.85
N CYS A 10 -6.35 1.43 -1.19
CA CYS A 10 -6.29 0.14 -0.50
C CYS A 10 -4.92 -0.04 0.15
N VAL A 11 -4.90 -0.17 1.47
CA VAL A 11 -3.69 -0.39 2.26
C VAL A 11 -3.81 -1.65 3.12
N ALA A 12 -2.68 -2.22 3.49
CA ALA A 12 -2.65 -3.44 4.30
C ALA A 12 -2.92 -3.14 5.78
N HIS A 13 -2.21 -2.16 6.33
CA HIS A 13 -2.24 -1.86 7.77
C HIS A 13 -2.56 -0.40 8.05
N PRO A 14 -3.02 -0.08 9.27
CA PRO A 14 -3.08 1.29 9.77
C PRO A 14 -1.68 1.88 9.83
N ASP A 15 -1.49 3.06 9.35
CA ASP A 15 -0.30 3.89 9.14
C ASP A 15 0.17 3.94 7.67
N ASP A 16 -0.02 2.90 6.88
CA ASP A 16 0.36 2.85 5.47
C ASP A 16 -0.24 4.01 4.65
N GLU A 17 -1.51 4.36 4.93
CA GLU A 17 -2.20 5.47 4.24
C GLU A 17 -1.52 6.82 4.50
N VAL A 18 -0.83 6.96 5.62
CA VAL A 18 -0.07 8.17 5.95
C VAL A 18 1.36 8.07 5.42
N ILE A 19 2.01 6.92 5.62
CA ILE A 19 3.42 6.71 5.24
C ILE A 19 3.59 6.88 3.73
N PHE A 20 2.77 6.22 2.92
CA PHE A 20 2.94 6.14 1.47
C PHE A 20 2.04 7.09 0.68
N PHE A 21 0.92 7.58 1.28
CA PHE A 21 -0.12 8.31 0.55
C PHE A 21 -0.57 9.61 1.25
N GLY A 22 0.06 10.01 2.34
CA GLY A 22 -0.35 11.16 3.14
C GLY A 22 -0.33 12.47 2.36
N GLY A 23 0.62 12.67 1.46
CA GLY A 23 0.68 13.83 0.56
C GLY A 23 -0.37 13.79 -0.54
N LEU A 24 -0.57 12.60 -1.15
CA LEU A 24 -1.60 12.38 -2.16
C LEU A 24 -3.00 12.72 -1.63
N LEU A 25 -3.34 12.21 -0.46
CA LEU A 25 -4.63 12.44 0.18
C LEU A 25 -4.86 13.92 0.51
N GLN A 26 -3.81 14.64 0.92
CA GLN A 26 -3.89 16.07 1.18
C GLN A 26 -4.11 16.90 -0.09
N ARG A 27 -3.55 16.51 -1.22
CA ARG A 27 -3.62 17.30 -2.46
C ARG A 27 -4.81 17.00 -3.34
N ARG A 28 -5.23 15.75 -3.47
CA ARG A 28 -6.33 15.35 -4.35
C ARG A 28 -7.66 15.34 -3.64
N ARG A 29 -8.07 16.48 -3.08
CA ARG A 29 -9.36 16.65 -2.39
C ARG A 29 -10.53 16.99 -3.31
N THR A 30 -10.33 17.11 -4.61
CA THR A 30 -11.40 17.43 -5.58
C THR A 30 -12.44 16.31 -5.72
N LEU A 31 -12.05 15.07 -5.43
CA LEU A 31 -12.94 13.93 -5.35
C LEU A 31 -12.84 13.30 -3.96
N PRO A 32 -13.95 12.79 -3.44
CA PRO A 32 -13.93 12.08 -2.17
C PRO A 32 -13.04 10.83 -2.22
N TRP A 33 -12.38 10.54 -1.11
CA TRP A 33 -11.60 9.34 -0.93
C TRP A 33 -12.37 8.31 -0.10
N THR A 34 -12.40 7.08 -0.59
CA THR A 34 -12.66 5.88 0.23
C THR A 34 -11.30 5.22 0.49
N ILE A 35 -10.97 5.04 1.76
CA ILE A 35 -9.73 4.39 2.20
C ILE A 35 -10.10 3.06 2.85
N VAL A 36 -9.53 1.98 2.36
CA VAL A 36 -9.75 0.62 2.87
C VAL A 36 -8.48 0.12 3.53
N CYS A 37 -8.55 -0.19 4.82
CA CYS A 37 -7.55 -0.98 5.51
C CYS A 37 -7.96 -2.46 5.45
N MET A 38 -7.10 -3.31 4.91
CA MET A 38 -7.44 -4.71 4.64
C MET A 38 -7.40 -5.57 5.89
N THR A 39 -6.40 -5.39 6.76
CA THR A 39 -6.20 -6.27 7.93
C THR A 39 -6.93 -5.79 9.17
N ASP A 40 -7.07 -6.69 10.15
CA ASP A 40 -7.52 -6.36 11.51
C ASP A 40 -6.40 -5.76 12.36
N ALA A 41 -5.17 -5.73 11.84
CA ALA A 41 -3.98 -5.23 12.50
C ALA A 41 -3.79 -5.78 13.94
N ASN A 42 -4.17 -7.04 14.15
CA ASN A 42 -4.25 -7.65 15.48
C ASN A 42 -3.11 -8.66 15.76
N ALA A 43 -2.05 -8.65 14.94
CA ALA A 43 -0.91 -9.56 15.15
C ALA A 43 -0.30 -9.47 16.56
N ASP A 44 -0.31 -8.28 17.15
CA ASP A 44 0.20 -8.02 18.50
C ASP A 44 -0.92 -7.86 19.57
N GLY A 45 -2.19 -8.15 19.23
CA GLY A 45 -3.34 -7.98 20.14
C GLY A 45 -3.90 -6.54 20.21
N ASP A 46 -3.42 -5.63 19.40
CA ASP A 46 -3.71 -4.19 19.45
C ASP A 46 -4.76 -3.71 18.41
N GLY A 47 -5.40 -4.63 17.71
CA GLY A 47 -6.28 -4.33 16.57
C GLY A 47 -7.35 -3.28 16.86
N ARG A 48 -7.99 -3.32 18.05
CA ARG A 48 -8.99 -2.31 18.45
C ARG A 48 -8.40 -0.90 18.52
N ARG A 49 -7.24 -0.75 19.13
CA ARG A 49 -6.52 0.54 19.23
C ARG A 49 -6.12 1.03 17.85
N ARG A 50 -5.54 0.16 17.02
CA ARG A 50 -5.07 0.47 15.68
C ARG A 50 -6.23 0.88 14.74
N LYS A 51 -7.41 0.27 14.88
CA LYS A 51 -8.63 0.70 14.17
C LYS A 51 -8.98 2.14 14.48
N LEU A 52 -9.01 2.53 15.76
CA LEU A 52 -9.32 3.90 16.16
C LEU A 52 -8.29 4.90 15.65
N GLN A 53 -7.01 4.51 15.61
CA GLN A 53 -5.94 5.32 15.03
C GLN A 53 -6.15 5.53 13.53
N PHE A 54 -6.47 4.47 12.78
CA PHE A 54 -6.78 4.52 11.34
C PHE A 54 -7.95 5.47 11.05
N GLU A 55 -9.06 5.30 11.74
CA GLU A 55 -10.23 6.17 11.59
C GLU A 55 -9.92 7.65 11.89
N LYS A 56 -9.09 7.91 12.91
CA LYS A 56 -8.65 9.26 13.27
C LYS A 56 -7.72 9.86 12.19
N ALA A 57 -6.78 9.08 11.67
CA ALA A 57 -5.88 9.50 10.61
C ALA A 57 -6.63 9.81 9.32
N CYS A 58 -7.53 8.92 8.89
CA CYS A 58 -8.39 9.11 7.71
C CYS A 58 -9.24 10.39 7.81
N ARG A 59 -9.89 10.64 8.97
CA ARG A 59 -10.62 11.89 9.20
C ARG A 59 -9.72 13.12 9.11
N THR A 60 -8.52 13.05 9.69
CA THR A 60 -7.55 14.16 9.66
C THR A 60 -7.07 14.46 8.24
N LEU A 61 -6.91 13.44 7.41
CA LEU A 61 -6.56 13.56 5.99
C LEU A 61 -7.73 13.97 5.10
N GLY A 62 -8.97 14.01 5.64
CA GLY A 62 -10.17 14.44 4.92
C GLY A 62 -10.79 13.35 4.04
N ALA A 63 -10.57 12.08 4.36
CA ALA A 63 -11.27 10.98 3.72
C ALA A 63 -12.77 11.06 3.99
N LYS A 64 -13.59 10.78 2.97
CA LYS A 64 -15.05 10.73 3.10
C LYS A 64 -15.51 9.44 3.75
N ASP A 65 -14.81 8.35 3.46
CA ASP A 65 -15.14 7.01 3.94
C ASP A 65 -13.85 6.28 4.33
N ALA A 66 -13.87 5.62 5.48
CA ALA A 66 -12.76 4.82 5.99
C ALA A 66 -13.30 3.44 6.35
N GLN A 67 -12.94 2.43 5.55
CA GLN A 67 -13.43 1.07 5.70
C GLN A 67 -12.38 0.18 6.35
N TRP A 68 -12.82 -0.58 7.33
CA TRP A 68 -12.02 -1.57 8.04
C TRP A 68 -12.50 -2.98 7.65
N TRP A 69 -11.71 -3.69 6.85
CA TRP A 69 -12.14 -4.99 6.32
C TRP A 69 -11.82 -6.17 7.23
N ALA A 70 -10.86 -6.00 8.13
CA ALA A 70 -10.54 -6.92 9.20
C ALA A 70 -10.19 -8.34 8.76
N PHE A 71 -9.49 -8.52 7.64
CA PHE A 71 -8.86 -9.80 7.34
C PHE A 71 -7.78 -10.08 8.38
N PRO A 72 -7.61 -11.35 8.84
CA PRO A 72 -6.69 -11.67 9.93
C PRO A 72 -5.24 -11.24 9.63
N ASP A 73 -4.67 -10.42 10.50
CA ASP A 73 -3.26 -10.04 10.50
C ASP A 73 -2.46 -11.08 11.29
N ILE A 74 -1.96 -12.09 10.60
CA ILE A 74 -1.19 -13.17 11.23
C ILE A 74 0.24 -13.10 10.73
N TYR A 75 1.17 -12.93 11.66
CA TYR A 75 2.60 -12.85 11.36
C TYR A 75 3.07 -14.00 10.44
N GLU A 76 3.85 -13.65 9.41
CA GLU A 76 4.38 -14.57 8.37
C GLU A 76 3.35 -15.32 7.50
N LYS A 77 2.05 -15.11 7.67
CA LYS A 77 1.01 -15.68 6.81
C LYS A 77 0.63 -14.71 5.70
N ARG A 78 0.17 -15.26 4.58
CA ARG A 78 -0.40 -14.51 3.48
C ARG A 78 -1.86 -14.18 3.75
N LEU A 79 -2.34 -13.05 3.23
CA LEU A 79 -3.74 -12.69 3.27
C LEU A 79 -4.56 -13.58 2.31
N PRO A 80 -5.87 -13.75 2.56
CA PRO A 80 -6.78 -14.49 1.69
C PRO A 80 -7.09 -13.68 0.42
N VAL A 81 -6.14 -13.64 -0.51
CA VAL A 81 -6.20 -12.80 -1.72
C VAL A 81 -7.46 -13.01 -2.53
N HIS A 82 -7.93 -14.25 -2.65
CA HIS A 82 -9.17 -14.56 -3.37
C HIS A 82 -10.38 -13.82 -2.78
N ASP A 83 -10.52 -13.82 -1.46
CA ASP A 83 -11.64 -13.19 -0.76
C ASP A 83 -11.53 -11.65 -0.84
N ILE A 84 -10.30 -11.11 -0.79
CA ILE A 84 -10.05 -9.69 -1.00
C ILE A 84 -10.48 -9.28 -2.42
N VAL A 85 -10.09 -10.05 -3.44
CA VAL A 85 -10.49 -9.79 -4.85
C VAL A 85 -12.00 -9.82 -4.99
N ALA A 86 -12.66 -10.84 -4.45
CA ALA A 86 -14.13 -10.96 -4.52
C ALA A 86 -14.79 -9.72 -3.94
N ARG A 87 -14.38 -9.30 -2.75
CA ARG A 87 -14.94 -8.12 -2.08
C ARG A 87 -14.63 -6.80 -2.80
N LEU A 88 -13.44 -6.67 -3.41
CA LEU A 88 -13.09 -5.50 -4.24
C LEU A 88 -13.96 -5.41 -5.50
N CYS A 89 -14.28 -6.55 -6.12
CA CYS A 89 -15.15 -6.60 -7.31
C CYS A 89 -16.60 -6.17 -7.02
N GLU A 90 -17.04 -6.25 -5.77
CA GLU A 90 -18.38 -5.78 -5.35
C GLU A 90 -18.45 -4.26 -5.15
N MET A 91 -17.30 -3.59 -5.07
CA MET A 91 -17.28 -2.15 -4.87
C MET A 91 -17.74 -1.39 -6.12
N PRO A 92 -18.40 -0.24 -5.95
CA PRO A 92 -18.67 0.66 -7.06
C PRO A 92 -17.36 1.05 -7.75
N ARG A 93 -17.39 1.23 -9.09
CA ARG A 93 -16.19 1.56 -9.89
C ARG A 93 -15.63 2.93 -9.48
N PRO A 94 -14.40 3.01 -8.93
CA PRO A 94 -13.78 4.28 -8.56
C PRO A 94 -13.29 5.05 -9.80
N GLN A 95 -12.92 6.32 -9.63
CA GLN A 95 -12.28 7.12 -10.68
C GLN A 95 -10.80 6.77 -10.83
N SER A 96 -10.12 6.51 -9.74
CA SER A 96 -8.74 6.04 -9.68
C SER A 96 -8.58 5.11 -8.48
N VAL A 97 -7.67 4.17 -8.59
CA VAL A 97 -7.31 3.22 -7.54
C VAL A 97 -5.85 3.39 -7.18
N PHE A 98 -5.55 3.40 -5.89
CA PHE A 98 -4.19 3.47 -5.36
C PHE A 98 -3.95 2.31 -4.40
N THR A 99 -2.73 1.79 -4.41
CA THR A 99 -2.35 0.64 -3.57
C THR A 99 -0.83 0.55 -3.38
N HIS A 100 -0.38 -0.44 -2.63
CA HIS A 100 1.02 -0.77 -2.42
C HIS A 100 1.78 -1.12 -3.71
N GLY A 101 3.12 -0.99 -3.68
CA GLY A 101 4.00 -1.59 -4.67
C GLY A 101 3.97 -3.11 -4.59
N ILE A 102 4.13 -3.79 -5.75
CA ILE A 102 4.03 -5.26 -5.80
C ILE A 102 5.19 -5.97 -5.08
N VAL A 103 6.31 -5.32 -4.86
CA VAL A 103 7.41 -5.85 -4.05
C VAL A 103 7.17 -5.66 -2.54
N GLY A 104 6.10 -4.94 -2.16
CA GLY A 104 5.70 -4.70 -0.77
C GLY A 104 6.57 -3.67 -0.06
N GLU A 105 6.96 -2.59 -0.76
CA GLU A 105 7.85 -1.50 -0.34
C GLU A 105 9.19 -2.03 0.22
N TYR A 106 9.20 -2.49 1.45
CA TYR A 106 10.35 -3.11 2.12
C TYR A 106 10.28 -4.65 2.17
N GLY A 107 9.42 -5.28 1.35
CA GLY A 107 9.27 -6.73 1.24
C GLY A 107 8.14 -7.31 2.10
N HIS A 108 7.21 -6.47 2.60
CA HIS A 108 6.12 -6.94 3.47
C HIS A 108 5.13 -7.84 2.70
N PRO A 109 4.88 -9.07 3.16
CA PRO A 109 3.99 -10.01 2.47
C PRO A 109 2.57 -9.48 2.24
N HIS A 110 1.96 -8.86 3.25
CA HIS A 110 0.60 -8.32 3.16
C HIS A 110 0.49 -7.17 2.16
N HIS A 111 1.52 -6.30 2.03
CA HIS A 111 1.55 -5.25 1.00
C HIS A 111 1.55 -5.87 -0.41
N GLN A 112 2.32 -6.96 -0.62
CA GLN A 112 2.34 -7.71 -1.88
C GLN A 112 0.96 -8.31 -2.17
N ASP A 113 0.30 -8.90 -1.16
CA ASP A 113 -1.02 -9.52 -1.28
C ASP A 113 -2.09 -8.48 -1.65
N VAL A 114 -2.10 -7.32 -0.96
CA VAL A 114 -3.03 -6.23 -1.23
C VAL A 114 -2.77 -5.64 -2.62
N SER A 115 -1.52 -5.39 -2.98
CA SER A 115 -1.15 -4.92 -4.32
C SER A 115 -1.66 -5.88 -5.40
N PHE A 116 -1.38 -7.17 -5.26
CA PHE A 116 -1.81 -8.18 -6.22
C PHE A 116 -3.34 -8.31 -6.30
N ALA A 117 -4.03 -8.29 -5.17
CA ALA A 117 -5.49 -8.34 -5.13
C ALA A 117 -6.14 -7.16 -5.85
N VAL A 118 -5.63 -5.93 -5.60
CA VAL A 118 -6.11 -4.72 -6.25
C VAL A 118 -5.88 -4.76 -7.76
N HIS A 119 -4.68 -5.12 -8.22
CA HIS A 119 -4.39 -5.24 -9.66
C HIS A 119 -5.23 -6.33 -10.32
N THR A 120 -5.58 -7.39 -9.61
CA THR A 120 -6.44 -8.46 -10.11
C THR A 120 -7.90 -8.00 -10.22
N ALA A 121 -8.44 -7.38 -9.17
CA ALA A 121 -9.83 -6.92 -9.14
C ALA A 121 -10.09 -5.79 -10.17
N PHE A 122 -9.11 -4.92 -10.36
CA PHE A 122 -9.21 -3.76 -11.25
C PHE A 122 -8.37 -3.89 -12.52
N LYS A 123 -8.14 -5.12 -13.02
CA LYS A 123 -7.28 -5.40 -14.20
C LYS A 123 -7.66 -4.60 -15.45
N ASP A 124 -8.94 -4.31 -15.63
CA ASP A 124 -9.47 -3.55 -16.78
C ASP A 124 -9.70 -2.06 -16.44
N HIS A 125 -9.18 -1.58 -15.31
CA HIS A 125 -9.31 -0.20 -14.91
C HIS A 125 -8.10 0.62 -15.39
N PRO A 126 -8.30 1.75 -16.12
CA PRO A 126 -7.19 2.49 -16.75
C PRO A 126 -6.31 3.28 -15.77
N LYS A 127 -6.69 3.37 -14.50
CA LYS A 127 -6.03 4.22 -13.49
C LYS A 127 -5.83 3.47 -12.19
N VAL A 128 -5.00 2.43 -12.21
CA VAL A 128 -4.52 1.72 -11.02
C VAL A 128 -3.07 2.11 -10.78
N TYR A 129 -2.79 2.74 -9.66
CA TYR A 129 -1.47 3.25 -9.29
C TYR A 129 -0.94 2.56 -8.06
N SER A 130 0.28 2.11 -8.13
CA SER A 130 1.04 1.58 -7.01
C SER A 130 1.97 2.62 -6.41
N SER A 131 2.27 2.51 -5.12
CA SER A 131 3.40 3.20 -4.51
C SER A 131 4.69 2.86 -5.24
N ALA A 132 5.43 3.89 -5.66
CA ALA A 132 6.73 3.77 -6.34
C ALA A 132 7.90 3.84 -5.35
N TYR A 133 7.77 3.24 -4.17
CA TYR A 133 8.77 3.33 -3.10
C TYR A 133 10.18 2.89 -3.56
N ASN A 134 10.25 1.83 -4.37
CA ASN A 134 11.49 1.27 -4.95
C ASN A 134 11.43 1.12 -6.47
N ALA A 135 10.64 1.95 -7.15
CA ALA A 135 10.58 2.01 -8.60
C ALA A 135 10.61 3.47 -9.07
N PHE A 136 10.90 3.69 -10.34
CA PHE A 136 10.83 5.03 -10.92
C PHE A 136 9.34 5.40 -11.13
N PRO A 137 8.86 6.54 -10.59
CA PRO A 137 7.46 6.90 -10.66
C PRO A 137 7.05 7.47 -12.02
N ASP A 138 5.79 7.21 -12.43
CA ASP A 138 5.17 7.92 -13.56
C ASP A 138 4.85 9.38 -13.18
N PHE A 139 4.49 9.60 -11.91
CA PHE A 139 4.38 10.94 -11.34
C PHE A 139 4.71 10.94 -9.85
N SER A 140 5.12 12.08 -9.34
CA SER A 140 5.44 12.28 -7.94
C SER A 140 4.75 13.51 -7.35
N ILE A 141 4.60 13.50 -6.05
CA ILE A 141 4.07 14.60 -5.25
C ILE A 141 5.17 15.05 -4.29
N GLN A 142 5.73 16.24 -4.54
CA GLN A 142 6.61 16.92 -3.59
C GLN A 142 5.74 17.64 -2.57
N LEU A 143 5.79 17.22 -1.30
CA LEU A 143 5.04 17.84 -0.22
C LEU A 143 5.59 19.25 0.09
N THR A 144 4.70 20.18 0.37
CA THR A 144 5.06 21.45 1.00
C THR A 144 5.44 21.21 2.46
N LYS A 145 6.13 22.16 3.08
CA LYS A 145 6.45 22.10 4.52
C LYS A 145 5.23 21.87 5.40
N LYS A 146 4.08 22.48 5.04
CA LYS A 146 2.81 22.32 5.77
C LYS A 146 2.24 20.93 5.63
N GLU A 147 2.24 20.36 4.42
CA GLU A 147 1.76 19.00 4.17
C GLU A 147 2.64 17.96 4.86
N PHE A 148 3.97 18.15 4.80
CA PHE A 148 4.91 17.28 5.48
C PHE A 148 4.77 17.36 7.00
N ALA A 149 4.58 18.57 7.56
CA ALA A 149 4.32 18.77 8.98
C ALA A 149 3.02 18.07 9.44
N LEU A 150 1.95 18.09 8.62
CA LEU A 150 0.72 17.35 8.93
C LEU A 150 0.95 15.84 8.88
N LYS A 151 1.65 15.33 7.86
CA LYS A 151 2.02 13.91 7.72
C LYS A 151 2.80 13.43 8.94
N THR A 152 3.86 14.12 9.32
CA THR A 152 4.68 13.76 10.48
C THR A 152 3.92 13.89 11.79
N LYS A 153 3.05 14.89 11.94
CA LYS A 153 2.17 15.04 13.11
C LYS A 153 1.23 13.84 13.27
N ILE A 154 0.63 13.34 12.20
CA ILE A 154 -0.23 12.15 12.27
C ILE A 154 0.59 10.94 12.70
N LEU A 155 1.75 10.71 12.07
CA LEU A 155 2.62 9.58 12.40
C LEU A 155 3.11 9.62 13.84
N THR A 156 3.40 10.79 14.40
CA THR A 156 3.90 10.93 15.78
C THR A 156 2.79 10.97 16.84
N GLN A 157 1.63 11.58 16.54
CA GLN A 157 0.58 11.81 17.54
C GLN A 157 -0.58 10.82 17.45
N VAL A 158 -0.82 10.25 16.28
CA VAL A 158 -1.88 9.24 16.10
C VAL A 158 -1.26 7.84 16.15
N TYR A 159 -0.18 7.63 15.39
CA TYR A 159 0.52 6.34 15.28
C TYR A 159 1.80 6.25 16.12
N GLY A 160 1.98 7.10 17.13
CA GLY A 160 3.22 7.16 17.91
C GLY A 160 3.67 5.83 18.51
N SER A 161 2.74 4.98 18.93
CA SER A 161 3.05 3.63 19.42
C SER A 161 3.60 2.70 18.33
N GLU A 162 3.17 2.90 17.07
CA GLU A 162 3.63 2.08 15.94
C GLU A 162 4.98 2.62 15.42
N THR A 163 5.06 3.93 15.21
CA THR A 163 6.27 4.56 14.68
C THR A 163 7.46 4.50 15.63
N SER A 164 7.24 4.37 16.94
CA SER A 164 8.32 4.15 17.92
C SER A 164 9.07 2.82 17.71
N ARG A 165 8.50 1.87 16.96
CA ARG A 165 9.19 0.64 16.56
C ARG A 165 10.34 0.88 15.57
N PHE A 166 10.31 1.99 14.83
CA PHE A 166 11.34 2.38 13.87
C PHE A 166 12.45 3.21 14.55
N LEU A 167 13.06 2.65 15.55
CA LEU A 167 14.19 3.20 16.33
C LEU A 167 14.89 4.40 15.67
N ASN A 168 14.72 5.60 16.22
CA ASN A 168 15.35 6.84 15.76
C ASN A 168 14.96 7.28 14.32
N LEU A 169 14.03 6.64 13.66
CA LEU A 169 13.59 6.93 12.30
C LEU A 169 12.07 7.04 12.22
N LEU A 170 11.58 8.20 11.78
CA LEU A 170 10.18 8.35 11.39
C LEU A 170 10.02 7.93 9.92
N PRO A 171 9.16 6.97 9.58
CA PRO A 171 8.98 6.51 8.20
C PRO A 171 8.16 7.53 7.39
N ALA A 172 8.72 8.72 7.18
CA ALA A 172 8.08 9.81 6.44
C ALA A 172 9.02 10.35 5.37
N THR A 173 8.49 10.48 4.17
CA THR A 173 9.18 11.12 3.05
C THR A 173 8.46 12.40 2.65
N SER A 174 9.21 13.38 2.16
CA SER A 174 8.67 14.63 1.60
C SER A 174 8.30 14.49 0.11
N VAL A 175 8.60 13.34 -0.50
CA VAL A 175 8.24 13.00 -1.87
C VAL A 175 7.51 11.67 -1.86
N GLU A 176 6.38 11.60 -2.55
CA GLU A 176 5.63 10.37 -2.77
C GLU A 176 5.52 10.13 -4.28
N GLY A 177 5.90 8.94 -4.73
CA GLY A 177 5.86 8.54 -6.14
C GLY A 177 4.81 7.47 -6.40
N TYR A 178 4.25 7.48 -7.61
CA TYR A 178 3.21 6.54 -8.04
C TYR A 178 3.45 6.11 -9.48
N LEU A 179 3.15 4.84 -9.76
CA LEU A 179 3.29 4.29 -11.11
C LEU A 179 2.17 3.30 -11.43
N GLN A 180 1.89 3.15 -12.72
CA GLN A 180 1.06 2.06 -13.23
C GLN A 180 1.95 0.87 -13.55
N LEU A 181 1.58 -0.30 -13.06
CA LEU A 181 2.34 -1.52 -13.28
C LEU A 181 1.77 -2.33 -14.45
N ASP A 182 2.67 -2.98 -15.18
CA ASP A 182 2.30 -3.98 -16.17
C ASP A 182 1.68 -5.21 -15.47
N PRO A 183 0.48 -5.69 -15.87
CA PRO A 183 -0.17 -6.82 -15.24
C PRO A 183 0.67 -8.12 -15.26
N HIS A 184 1.48 -8.33 -16.30
CA HIS A 184 2.37 -9.48 -16.39
C HIS A 184 3.52 -9.38 -15.38
N GLU A 185 4.08 -8.17 -15.18
CA GLU A 185 5.09 -7.92 -14.16
C GLU A 185 4.53 -8.14 -12.75
N VAL A 186 3.33 -7.60 -12.48
CA VAL A 186 2.62 -7.80 -11.20
C VAL A 186 2.47 -9.30 -10.90
N ARG A 187 1.97 -10.07 -11.87
CA ARG A 187 1.79 -11.51 -11.73
C ARG A 187 3.12 -12.23 -11.52
N ALA A 188 4.15 -11.92 -12.30
CA ALA A 188 5.45 -12.59 -12.23
C ALA A 188 6.13 -12.36 -10.88
N ILE A 189 6.09 -11.11 -10.36
CA ILE A 189 6.67 -10.77 -9.05
C ILE A 189 5.88 -11.42 -7.93
N TYR A 190 4.55 -11.39 -7.98
CA TYR A 190 3.71 -12.03 -6.97
C TYR A 190 3.94 -13.54 -6.94
N ASP A 191 3.93 -14.20 -8.09
CA ASP A 191 4.18 -15.65 -8.20
C ASP A 191 5.55 -16.05 -7.63
N TYR A 192 6.56 -15.18 -7.80
CA TYR A 192 7.87 -15.42 -7.21
C TYR A 192 7.84 -15.39 -5.67
N PHE A 193 7.24 -14.35 -5.07
CA PHE A 193 7.24 -14.19 -3.63
C PHE A 193 6.24 -15.11 -2.91
N ALA A 194 5.04 -15.26 -3.46
CA ALA A 194 3.97 -16.04 -2.83
C ALA A 194 4.02 -17.53 -3.16
N HIS A 195 4.40 -17.88 -4.38
CA HIS A 195 4.33 -19.26 -4.87
C HIS A 195 5.70 -19.87 -5.19
N ARG A 196 6.81 -19.13 -4.91
CA ARG A 196 8.21 -19.58 -5.17
C ARG A 196 8.47 -19.95 -6.64
N LYS A 197 7.70 -19.40 -7.58
CA LYS A 197 7.94 -19.62 -9.01
C LYS A 197 9.18 -18.88 -9.50
N PRO A 198 9.87 -19.38 -10.54
CA PRO A 198 11.03 -18.68 -11.09
C PRO A 198 10.66 -17.30 -11.64
N LEU A 199 11.45 -16.28 -11.31
CA LEU A 199 11.32 -14.93 -11.83
C LEU A 199 12.26 -14.73 -13.01
N LYS A 200 11.70 -14.45 -14.20
CA LYS A 200 12.47 -14.16 -15.42
C LYS A 200 12.76 -12.67 -15.52
N GLN A 201 13.99 -12.30 -15.87
CA GLN A 201 14.38 -10.90 -16.10
C GLN A 201 13.49 -10.21 -17.15
N SER A 202 13.11 -10.92 -18.21
CA SER A 202 12.24 -10.42 -19.27
C SER A 202 10.81 -10.04 -18.83
N SER A 203 10.39 -10.50 -17.66
CA SER A 203 9.10 -10.15 -17.08
C SER A 203 9.15 -8.87 -16.24
N LEU A 204 10.34 -8.27 -16.05
CA LEU A 204 10.56 -7.11 -15.22
C LEU A 204 10.73 -5.85 -16.07
N LYS A 205 10.00 -4.79 -15.73
CA LYS A 205 10.05 -3.46 -16.34
C LYS A 205 10.35 -2.40 -15.28
N ALA A 206 9.38 -2.10 -14.45
CA ALA A 206 9.51 -1.13 -13.36
C ALA A 206 10.48 -1.60 -12.27
N TYR A 207 10.57 -2.91 -12.04
CA TYR A 207 11.45 -3.52 -11.04
C TYR A 207 12.61 -4.29 -11.69
N ALA A 208 13.21 -3.76 -12.76
CA ALA A 208 14.32 -4.41 -13.48
C ALA A 208 15.51 -4.77 -12.57
N TRP A 209 15.75 -4.02 -11.50
CA TRP A 209 16.78 -4.23 -10.50
C TRP A 209 16.57 -5.52 -9.66
N LEU A 210 15.33 -6.00 -9.53
CA LEU A 210 14.96 -7.08 -8.62
C LEU A 210 15.72 -8.38 -8.92
N SER A 211 15.86 -8.74 -10.18
CA SER A 211 16.58 -9.98 -10.57
C SER A 211 18.06 -9.94 -10.15
N SER A 212 18.74 -8.82 -10.34
CA SER A 212 20.14 -8.64 -9.93
C SER A 212 20.28 -8.67 -8.40
N PHE A 213 19.38 -8.00 -7.70
CA PHE A 213 19.33 -8.01 -6.24
C PHE A 213 19.13 -9.41 -5.67
N LEU A 214 18.22 -10.20 -6.24
CA LEU A 214 17.96 -11.57 -5.78
C LEU A 214 19.14 -12.51 -6.05
N LYS A 215 19.88 -12.31 -7.15
CA LYS A 215 21.12 -13.04 -7.43
C LYS A 215 22.21 -12.73 -6.40
N SER A 216 22.41 -11.46 -6.09
CA SER A 216 23.43 -11.04 -5.10
C SER A 216 23.15 -11.59 -3.71
N ARG A 217 21.87 -11.63 -3.28
CA ARG A 217 21.49 -12.21 -1.97
C ARG A 217 21.75 -13.70 -1.84
N ARG A 218 21.69 -14.45 -2.93
CA ARG A 218 22.01 -15.89 -2.91
C ARG A 218 23.51 -16.17 -2.68
N GLN A 219 24.36 -15.18 -2.91
CA GLN A 219 25.81 -15.26 -2.74
C GLN A 219 26.27 -14.74 -1.37
N GLN A 220 25.41 -14.11 -0.61
CA GLN A 220 25.73 -13.63 0.73
C GLN A 220 25.26 -14.65 1.80
N PRO A 221 26.10 -14.97 2.81
CA PRO A 221 25.63 -15.73 3.95
C PRO A 221 24.47 -14.96 4.59
N ARG A 222 23.36 -15.69 4.92
CA ARG A 222 22.24 -15.07 5.61
C ARG A 222 22.74 -14.53 6.95
N PRO A 223 22.62 -13.23 7.24
CA PRO A 223 22.83 -12.76 8.59
C PRO A 223 21.64 -13.28 9.40
N PHE A 224 21.90 -14.28 10.23
CA PHE A 224 21.00 -14.95 11.21
C PHE A 224 19.93 -15.87 10.66
#